data_16621cc5ed8408cf12040e8a4f7da683
#
_entry.id   16621cc5ed8408cf12040e8a4f7da683
#
_cell.length_a   1.000
_cell.length_b   1.000
_cell.length_c   1.000
_cell.angle_alpha   90.00
_cell.angle_beta   90.00
_cell.angle_gamma   90.00
#
_symmetry.space_group_name_H-M   'P 1'
#
loop_
_entity.id
_entity.type
_entity.pdbx_description
1 polymer ?
#
loop_
_entity_poly.entity_id
_entity_poly.type
_entity_poly.pdbx_seq_one_letter_code
_entity_poly.pdbx_strand_id
1 'polypeptide(L)'
;MPLSSDLLDNWTMEEVPPCFEGDLKSPVPSSERDPDVLHAALLRETAERRRAECLAKMQTDVVQLALDLLVREPDIEGFFGALTKTMVDEGESHACAVWLIDDDRQRCDLWMTYVVDRLFTRSNGDWDALGFPREEMGRHLFEYTAGWSRTVQYAADDSRLPEPVREFMARKKVQAAVISPLVLGNRTLGWMALSSTHSSECWTEWWRVVLTEAIARQAALALHQSRLTEQRRLEERRKTILDERNRLARDIHDNLAQGFAAILMQLQAAQREAFMLAPAVAAKIETAVDLARTHMIEARRSVGTLRPNVGDGEDVARALKRIGDLAQRGTTVPIEIKVEELPRFGDGVEREILGIAQEALTNAVRHSRARRITMHASTVRSIGLRLSVADDGRGIPREQSSSGFGMTSMHERAERIGASLTIVTAPRSGTEVVLAWEPSALPTQVHVAT
;
A
#
# COMPACT_ATOMS: atom_id res chain seq x y z
N MET A 1 31.27 19.12 -9.76
CA MET A 1 32.63 19.01 -9.19
C MET A 1 32.78 17.56 -8.81
N PRO A 2 33.82 16.86 -9.27
CA PRO A 2 34.08 15.50 -8.83
C PRO A 2 34.28 15.49 -7.32
N LEU A 3 33.83 14.42 -6.66
CA LEU A 3 34.20 14.13 -5.28
C LEU A 3 35.72 14.20 -5.20
N SER A 4 36.24 14.87 -4.20
CA SER A 4 37.69 14.83 -4.01
C SER A 4 38.07 13.37 -3.83
N SER A 5 38.94 12.87 -4.66
CA SER A 5 39.63 11.59 -4.58
C SER A 5 40.27 11.34 -3.22
N ASP A 6 40.32 12.37 -2.38
CA ASP A 6 40.94 12.39 -1.05
C ASP A 6 40.31 11.49 0.00
N LEU A 7 39.05 11.01 -0.19
CA LEU A 7 38.39 10.16 0.80
C LEU A 7 38.87 8.69 0.72
N LEU A 8 39.34 8.25 -0.44
CA LEU A 8 39.79 6.88 -0.63
C LEU A 8 41.28 6.79 -1.03
N ASP A 9 41.89 7.86 -1.56
CA ASP A 9 43.34 7.96 -1.73
C ASP A 9 44.12 7.84 -0.40
N ASN A 10 43.47 8.03 0.73
CA ASN A 10 44.01 7.71 2.06
C ASN A 10 43.98 6.21 2.42
N TRP A 11 43.47 5.37 1.55
CA TRP A 11 43.37 3.91 1.77
C TRP A 11 44.45 3.15 0.96
N THR A 12 45.65 3.71 0.86
CA THR A 12 46.75 3.02 0.25
C THR A 12 47.08 1.77 1.04
N MET A 13 47.25 0.66 0.31
CA MET A 13 47.55 -0.69 0.80
C MET A 13 48.77 -0.80 1.75
N GLU A 14 49.54 0.26 1.93
CA GLU A 14 50.74 0.27 2.78
C GLU A 14 50.44 0.32 4.28
N GLU A 15 49.19 0.70 4.70
CA GLU A 15 48.84 0.77 6.13
C GLU A 15 48.10 -0.46 6.69
N VAL A 16 47.78 -1.46 5.86
CA VAL A 16 47.13 -2.67 6.34
C VAL A 16 48.20 -3.72 6.67
N PRO A 17 48.39 -4.10 7.95
CA PRO A 17 49.38 -5.10 8.29
C PRO A 17 49.02 -6.46 7.67
N PRO A 18 49.98 -7.20 7.13
CA PRO A 18 49.78 -8.50 6.50
C PRO A 18 49.09 -9.47 7.45
N CYS A 19 48.18 -10.29 6.92
CA CYS A 19 47.52 -11.36 7.66
C CYS A 19 48.54 -12.36 8.15
N PHE A 20 48.76 -12.40 9.46
CA PHE A 20 49.50 -13.49 10.09
C PHE A 20 48.53 -14.68 10.28
N GLU A 21 48.52 -15.62 9.35
CA GLU A 21 48.04 -16.98 9.58
C GLU A 21 49.09 -17.70 10.43
N GLY A 22 48.96 -17.59 11.74
CA GLY A 22 49.77 -18.33 12.70
C GLY A 22 48.87 -19.22 13.54
N ASP A 23 49.04 -20.51 13.42
CA ASP A 23 48.40 -21.57 14.17
C ASP A 23 48.30 -21.26 15.69
N LEU A 24 47.10 -21.05 16.18
CA LEU A 24 46.80 -20.85 17.61
C LEU A 24 46.67 -22.19 18.35
N LYS A 25 47.71 -23.01 18.32
CA LYS A 25 47.87 -24.18 19.20
C LYS A 25 49.28 -24.28 19.71
N SER A 26 49.60 -23.47 20.69
CA SER A 26 50.74 -23.71 21.55
C SER A 26 50.38 -23.38 23.01
N PRO A 27 50.75 -24.23 23.98
CA PRO A 27 50.39 -24.04 25.38
C PRO A 27 51.10 -22.82 25.96
N VAL A 28 50.38 -22.07 26.80
CA VAL A 28 50.89 -20.90 27.53
C VAL A 28 52.07 -21.32 28.41
N PRO A 29 53.28 -20.77 28.22
CA PRO A 29 54.39 -21.03 29.10
C PRO A 29 54.23 -20.25 30.41
N SER A 30 54.46 -20.89 31.52
CA SER A 30 54.35 -20.39 32.88
C SER A 30 55.53 -19.51 33.29
N SER A 31 55.79 -18.42 32.62
CA SER A 31 56.64 -17.34 33.14
C SER A 31 56.31 -15.99 32.56
N GLU A 32 55.68 -15.17 33.37
CA GLU A 32 55.25 -13.80 33.07
C GLU A 32 56.41 -12.76 32.89
N ARG A 33 57.64 -13.21 32.73
CA ARG A 33 58.84 -12.36 32.70
C ARG A 33 59.76 -12.55 31.51
N ASP A 34 59.32 -13.29 30.51
CA ASP A 34 60.08 -13.43 29.28
C ASP A 34 59.90 -12.20 28.38
N PRO A 35 61.00 -11.44 28.09
CA PRO A 35 60.93 -10.24 27.27
C PRO A 35 60.32 -10.49 25.88
N ASP A 36 60.55 -11.69 25.33
CA ASP A 36 60.02 -12.06 24.01
C ASP A 36 58.52 -12.29 24.02
N VAL A 37 57.97 -12.84 25.11
CA VAL A 37 56.52 -13.01 25.29
C VAL A 37 55.84 -11.66 25.50
N LEU A 38 56.46 -10.76 26.27
CA LEU A 38 55.93 -9.42 26.46
C LEU A 38 55.94 -8.59 25.20
N HIS A 39 57.03 -8.71 24.39
CA HIS A 39 57.14 -8.05 23.13
C HIS A 39 56.10 -8.56 22.10
N ALA A 40 55.90 -9.88 22.03
CA ALA A 40 54.88 -10.49 21.19
C ALA A 40 53.44 -10.08 21.60
N ALA A 41 53.18 -9.98 22.92
CA ALA A 41 51.90 -9.48 23.44
C ALA A 41 51.67 -8.01 23.09
N LEU A 42 52.69 -7.17 23.23
CA LEU A 42 52.63 -5.74 22.86
C LEU A 42 52.39 -5.53 21.33
N LEU A 43 53.04 -6.33 20.50
CA LEU A 43 52.84 -6.33 19.05
C LEU A 43 51.41 -6.75 18.69
N ARG A 44 50.84 -7.73 19.35
CA ARG A 44 49.43 -8.15 19.16
C ARG A 44 48.48 -7.03 19.60
N GLU A 45 48.66 -6.47 20.77
CA GLU A 45 47.83 -5.38 21.28
C GLU A 45 47.88 -4.13 20.38
N THR A 46 49.07 -3.77 19.89
CA THR A 46 49.22 -2.64 18.94
C THR A 46 48.56 -2.94 17.60
N ALA A 47 48.63 -4.19 17.10
CA ALA A 47 47.94 -4.58 15.87
C ALA A 47 46.41 -4.59 16.02
N GLU A 48 45.91 -5.10 17.17
CA GLU A 48 44.48 -5.07 17.47
C GLU A 48 43.95 -3.63 17.60
N ARG A 49 44.69 -2.76 18.27
CA ARG A 49 44.36 -1.37 18.40
C ARG A 49 44.32 -0.66 17.06
N ARG A 50 45.32 -0.84 16.20
CA ARG A 50 45.32 -0.28 14.82
C ARG A 50 44.17 -0.79 13.98
N ARG A 51 43.82 -2.10 14.09
CA ARG A 51 42.62 -2.66 13.43
C ARG A 51 41.35 -1.99 13.92
N ALA A 52 41.19 -1.78 15.22
CA ALA A 52 40.01 -1.10 15.80
C ALA A 52 39.92 0.37 15.36
N GLU A 53 41.05 1.08 15.31
CA GLU A 53 41.12 2.48 14.84
C GLU A 53 40.76 2.56 13.34
N CYS A 54 41.28 1.65 12.51
CA CYS A 54 40.95 1.55 11.09
C CYS A 54 39.44 1.28 10.88
N LEU A 55 38.87 0.32 11.60
CA LEU A 55 37.44 0.02 11.56
C LEU A 55 36.58 1.23 11.95
N ALA A 56 36.93 1.92 13.02
CA ALA A 56 36.21 3.10 13.47
C ALA A 56 36.24 4.23 12.41
N LYS A 57 37.41 4.43 11.78
CA LYS A 57 37.55 5.39 10.70
C LYS A 57 36.67 5.01 9.49
N MET A 58 36.74 3.75 9.04
CA MET A 58 35.91 3.24 7.94
C MET A 58 34.42 3.42 8.20
N GLN A 59 33.94 3.11 9.41
CA GLN A 59 32.55 3.31 9.77
C GLN A 59 32.12 4.78 9.68
N THR A 60 33.01 5.69 10.13
CA THR A 60 32.76 7.13 10.06
C THR A 60 32.69 7.60 8.61
N ASP A 61 33.63 7.18 7.76
CA ASP A 61 33.71 7.56 6.36
C ASP A 61 32.49 7.05 5.58
N VAL A 62 32.01 5.83 5.86
CA VAL A 62 30.79 5.28 5.29
C VAL A 62 29.53 6.08 5.68
N VAL A 63 29.43 6.47 6.94
CA VAL A 63 28.32 7.32 7.40
C VAL A 63 28.35 8.68 6.69
N GLN A 64 29.55 9.28 6.57
CA GLN A 64 29.73 10.54 5.88
C GLN A 64 29.34 10.43 4.39
N LEU A 65 29.83 9.40 3.69
CA LEU A 65 29.47 9.12 2.30
C LEU A 65 27.95 8.96 2.13
N ALA A 66 27.31 8.20 3.00
CA ALA A 66 25.85 7.99 2.94
C ALA A 66 25.07 9.31 3.15
N LEU A 67 25.52 10.14 4.08
CA LEU A 67 24.92 11.46 4.33
C LEU A 67 25.11 12.40 3.14
N ASP A 68 26.30 12.46 2.59
CA ASP A 68 26.61 13.29 1.42
C ASP A 68 25.79 12.88 0.18
N LEU A 69 25.62 11.58 -0.02
CA LEU A 69 24.79 11.04 -1.11
C LEU A 69 23.31 11.37 -0.88
N LEU A 70 22.79 11.24 0.34
CA LEU A 70 21.40 11.59 0.66
C LEU A 70 21.10 13.08 0.46
N VAL A 71 22.07 13.96 0.70
CA VAL A 71 21.91 15.38 0.45
C VAL A 71 21.92 15.72 -1.04
N ARG A 72 22.76 15.04 -1.83
CA ARG A 72 22.87 15.27 -3.28
C ARG A 72 21.73 14.65 -4.06
N GLU A 73 21.31 13.48 -3.66
CA GLU A 73 20.29 12.67 -4.32
C GLU A 73 19.12 12.45 -3.34
N PRO A 74 18.18 13.39 -3.25
CA PRO A 74 17.06 13.29 -2.30
C PRO A 74 16.05 12.21 -2.67
N ASP A 75 16.09 11.74 -3.93
CA ASP A 75 15.32 10.59 -4.38
C ASP A 75 16.03 9.28 -4.06
N ILE A 76 15.28 8.29 -3.58
CA ILE A 76 15.85 7.03 -3.13
C ILE A 76 16.48 6.22 -4.27
N GLU A 77 15.95 6.29 -5.49
CA GLU A 77 16.54 5.63 -6.66
C GLU A 77 17.87 6.30 -7.01
N GLY A 78 17.93 7.64 -7.03
CA GLY A 78 19.15 8.40 -7.25
C GLY A 78 20.21 8.09 -6.20
N PHE A 79 19.84 8.07 -4.92
CA PHE A 79 20.73 7.71 -3.82
C PHE A 79 21.36 6.32 -4.03
N PHE A 80 20.54 5.29 -4.26
CA PHE A 80 21.07 3.94 -4.47
C PHE A 80 21.84 3.79 -5.78
N GLY A 81 21.44 4.54 -6.83
CA GLY A 81 22.18 4.60 -8.08
C GLY A 81 23.58 5.16 -7.89
N ALA A 82 23.72 6.27 -7.17
CA ALA A 82 25.01 6.87 -6.83
C ALA A 82 25.84 5.95 -5.90
N LEU A 83 25.18 5.33 -4.91
CA LEU A 83 25.81 4.40 -3.98
C LEU A 83 26.40 3.17 -4.73
N THR A 84 25.59 2.52 -5.57
CA THR A 84 26.04 1.35 -6.33
C THR A 84 27.17 1.68 -7.30
N LYS A 85 27.12 2.87 -7.90
CA LYS A 85 28.19 3.38 -8.76
C LYS A 85 29.48 3.58 -7.96
N THR A 86 29.42 4.30 -6.84
CA THR A 86 30.60 4.53 -5.98
C THR A 86 31.22 3.22 -5.50
N MET A 87 30.37 2.22 -5.15
CA MET A 87 30.85 0.91 -4.73
C MET A 87 31.58 0.14 -5.83
N VAL A 88 31.27 0.39 -7.09
CA VAL A 88 31.96 -0.25 -8.22
C VAL A 88 33.22 0.51 -8.57
N ASP A 89 33.11 1.84 -8.74
CA ASP A 89 34.20 2.67 -9.21
C ASP A 89 35.38 2.74 -8.22
N GLU A 90 35.05 2.88 -6.91
CA GLU A 90 36.05 3.04 -5.85
C GLU A 90 36.36 1.73 -5.12
N GLY A 91 35.46 0.75 -5.19
CA GLY A 91 35.62 -0.57 -4.55
C GLY A 91 36.35 -1.61 -5.41
N GLU A 92 36.87 -1.24 -6.59
CA GLU A 92 37.45 -2.19 -7.55
C GLU A 92 36.58 -3.41 -7.82
N SER A 93 35.27 -3.18 -7.83
CA SER A 93 34.27 -4.22 -7.99
C SER A 93 33.76 -4.25 -9.44
N HIS A 94 33.34 -5.41 -9.92
CA HIS A 94 32.80 -5.56 -11.27
C HIS A 94 31.34 -5.07 -11.35
N ALA A 95 30.55 -5.35 -10.31
CA ALA A 95 29.16 -4.93 -10.22
C ALA A 95 28.70 -4.79 -8.77
N CYS A 96 27.74 -3.90 -8.56
CA CYS A 96 26.97 -3.77 -7.32
C CYS A 96 25.48 -3.89 -7.62
N ALA A 97 24.79 -4.75 -6.92
CA ALA A 97 23.36 -5.02 -7.11
C ALA A 97 22.59 -4.86 -5.79
N VAL A 98 21.36 -4.34 -5.88
CA VAL A 98 20.44 -4.19 -4.77
C VAL A 98 19.17 -5.00 -5.03
N TRP A 99 18.86 -5.86 -4.10
CA TRP A 99 17.69 -6.74 -4.11
C TRP A 99 16.72 -6.34 -3.01
N LEU A 100 15.44 -6.27 -3.30
CA LEU A 100 14.39 -5.98 -2.32
C LEU A 100 13.50 -7.19 -2.12
N ILE A 101 13.07 -7.43 -0.87
CA ILE A 101 12.15 -8.49 -0.54
C ILE A 101 10.75 -8.14 -1.03
N ASP A 102 10.13 -9.09 -1.73
CA ASP A 102 8.72 -9.12 -2.07
C ASP A 102 8.07 -10.24 -1.25
N ASP A 103 7.46 -9.87 -0.13
CA ASP A 103 6.82 -10.81 0.80
C ASP A 103 5.63 -11.54 0.14
N ASP A 104 4.90 -10.88 -0.78
CA ASP A 104 3.74 -11.46 -1.48
C ASP A 104 4.16 -12.58 -2.44
N ARG A 105 5.31 -12.41 -3.10
CA ARG A 105 5.85 -13.37 -4.07
C ARG A 105 6.84 -14.36 -3.47
N GLN A 106 7.15 -14.23 -2.19
CA GLN A 106 8.16 -15.04 -1.48
C GLN A 106 9.49 -15.12 -2.24
N ARG A 107 9.99 -13.97 -2.66
CA ARG A 107 11.28 -13.85 -3.36
C ARG A 107 11.90 -12.48 -3.16
N CYS A 108 13.18 -12.35 -3.52
CA CYS A 108 13.82 -11.06 -3.65
C CYS A 108 13.80 -10.65 -5.14
N ASP A 109 13.36 -9.44 -5.41
CA ASP A 109 13.42 -8.86 -6.74
C ASP A 109 14.67 -8.00 -6.88
N LEU A 110 15.40 -8.16 -8.00
CA LEU A 110 16.50 -7.26 -8.36
C LEU A 110 15.92 -5.87 -8.63
N TRP A 111 16.22 -4.92 -7.74
CA TRP A 111 15.71 -3.56 -7.85
C TRP A 111 16.58 -2.71 -8.75
N MET A 112 17.90 -2.77 -8.56
CA MET A 112 18.87 -2.10 -9.44
C MET A 112 20.22 -2.81 -9.42
N THR A 113 21.02 -2.56 -10.45
CA THR A 113 22.42 -2.96 -10.48
C THR A 113 23.25 -1.98 -11.33
N TYR A 114 24.45 -1.68 -10.86
CA TYR A 114 25.45 -0.97 -11.63
C TYR A 114 26.53 -1.96 -12.07
N VAL A 115 26.76 -2.05 -13.36
CA VAL A 115 27.72 -2.97 -13.95
C VAL A 115 28.29 -2.38 -15.23
N VAL A 116 29.63 -2.41 -15.38
CA VAL A 116 30.34 -1.92 -16.58
C VAL A 116 29.83 -0.52 -17.00
N ASP A 117 29.96 0.46 -16.11
CA ASP A 117 29.60 1.86 -16.33
C ASP A 117 28.11 2.11 -16.68
N ARG A 118 27.24 1.14 -16.43
CA ARG A 118 25.80 1.24 -16.71
C ARG A 118 24.96 0.89 -15.50
N LEU A 119 24.02 1.80 -15.19
CA LEU A 119 22.99 1.57 -14.17
C LEU A 119 21.75 0.97 -14.83
N PHE A 120 21.27 -0.15 -14.29
CA PHE A 120 20.01 -0.79 -14.63
C PHE A 120 19.05 -0.63 -13.46
N THR A 121 17.85 -0.11 -13.74
CA THR A 121 16.76 0.08 -12.78
C THR A 121 15.46 -0.50 -13.35
N ARG A 122 14.38 -0.54 -12.54
CA ARG A 122 13.06 -0.98 -13.05
C ARG A 122 12.54 -0.13 -14.22
N SER A 123 12.91 1.15 -14.27
CA SER A 123 12.39 2.10 -15.25
C SER A 123 13.20 2.10 -16.58
N ASN A 124 14.47 1.74 -16.55
CA ASN A 124 15.36 1.79 -17.72
C ASN A 124 16.02 0.44 -18.06
N GLY A 125 15.69 -0.62 -17.31
CA GLY A 125 16.40 -1.88 -17.34
C GLY A 125 15.94 -2.80 -18.45
N ASP A 126 16.75 -2.93 -19.52
CA ASP A 126 16.75 -4.14 -20.34
C ASP A 126 17.45 -5.25 -19.54
N TRP A 127 16.70 -5.83 -18.60
CA TRP A 127 17.22 -6.87 -17.70
C TRP A 127 17.65 -8.14 -18.44
N ASP A 128 17.09 -8.40 -19.61
CA ASP A 128 17.43 -9.57 -20.42
C ASP A 128 18.81 -9.42 -21.05
N ALA A 129 19.23 -8.18 -21.33
CA ALA A 129 20.58 -7.88 -21.79
C ALA A 129 21.68 -8.25 -20.77
N LEU A 130 21.37 -8.26 -19.46
CA LEU A 130 22.32 -8.74 -18.44
C LEU A 130 22.56 -10.25 -18.54
N GLY A 131 21.54 -11.01 -18.94
CA GLY A 131 21.59 -12.47 -18.98
C GLY A 131 21.84 -13.11 -17.60
N PHE A 132 21.50 -12.37 -16.51
CA PHE A 132 21.66 -12.84 -15.14
C PHE A 132 20.41 -13.63 -14.71
N PRO A 133 20.55 -14.81 -14.06
CA PRO A 133 19.43 -15.64 -13.59
C PRO A 133 18.78 -15.04 -12.35
N ARG A 134 17.97 -13.98 -12.55
CA ARG A 134 17.38 -13.16 -11.49
C ARG A 134 16.38 -13.94 -10.63
N GLU A 135 15.59 -14.81 -11.24
CA GLU A 135 14.55 -15.55 -10.52
C GLU A 135 15.14 -16.59 -9.56
N GLU A 136 16.15 -17.31 -10.02
CA GLU A 136 16.85 -18.32 -9.23
C GLU A 136 17.59 -17.67 -8.06
N MET A 137 18.30 -16.58 -8.33
CA MET A 137 19.01 -15.84 -7.29
C MET A 137 18.05 -15.17 -6.33
N GLY A 138 16.95 -14.62 -6.80
CA GLY A 138 15.92 -14.00 -5.96
C GLY A 138 15.27 -14.96 -5.00
N ARG A 139 14.97 -16.19 -5.41
CA ARG A 139 14.48 -17.27 -4.53
C ARG A 139 15.54 -17.68 -3.53
N HIS A 140 16.75 -17.89 -3.98
CA HIS A 140 17.89 -18.25 -3.13
C HIS A 140 18.09 -17.22 -2.00
N LEU A 141 18.13 -15.93 -2.32
CA LEU A 141 18.27 -14.86 -1.33
C LEU A 141 17.09 -14.82 -0.35
N PHE A 142 15.88 -15.10 -0.81
CA PHE A 142 14.69 -15.12 0.04
C PHE A 142 14.72 -16.28 1.05
N GLU A 143 15.12 -17.47 0.63
CA GLU A 143 15.28 -18.63 1.51
C GLU A 143 16.25 -18.36 2.65
N TYR A 144 17.29 -17.58 2.40
CA TYR A 144 18.26 -17.18 3.43
C TYR A 144 17.77 -16.06 4.36
N THR A 145 16.72 -15.32 3.97
CA THR A 145 16.20 -14.19 4.77
C THR A 145 15.73 -14.62 6.17
N ALA A 146 15.20 -15.83 6.29
CA ALA A 146 14.67 -16.37 7.55
C ALA A 146 15.73 -16.71 8.62
N GLY A 147 17.00 -16.84 8.23
CA GLY A 147 18.07 -17.29 9.13
C GLY A 147 19.36 -16.47 9.12
N TRP A 148 19.49 -15.51 8.24
CA TRP A 148 20.75 -14.81 8.02
C TRP A 148 20.66 -13.31 8.29
N SER A 149 21.32 -12.89 9.34
CA SER A 149 21.59 -11.48 9.65
C SER A 149 23.04 -11.06 9.33
N ARG A 150 23.79 -11.89 8.59
CA ARG A 150 25.23 -11.71 8.39
C ARG A 150 25.58 -11.66 6.91
N THR A 151 26.64 -10.92 6.61
CA THR A 151 27.26 -10.87 5.30
C THR A 151 27.87 -12.21 4.93
N VAL A 152 27.68 -12.64 3.68
CA VAL A 152 28.13 -13.91 3.15
C VAL A 152 29.05 -13.67 1.96
N GLN A 153 30.11 -14.46 1.90
CA GLN A 153 31.03 -14.51 0.76
C GLN A 153 30.78 -15.77 -0.04
N TYR A 154 30.83 -15.63 -1.35
CA TYR A 154 30.75 -16.73 -2.31
C TYR A 154 31.95 -16.67 -3.27
N ALA A 155 32.59 -17.81 -3.49
CA ALA A 155 33.46 -18.02 -4.65
C ALA A 155 32.62 -18.40 -5.87
N ALA A 156 33.23 -18.32 -7.06
CA ALA A 156 32.52 -18.63 -8.32
C ALA A 156 32.02 -20.07 -8.41
N ASP A 157 32.71 -21.01 -7.77
CA ASP A 157 32.43 -22.45 -7.71
C ASP A 157 31.65 -22.89 -6.47
N ASP A 158 31.21 -21.94 -5.63
CA ASP A 158 30.53 -22.25 -4.37
C ASP A 158 29.24 -23.02 -4.63
N SER A 159 29.19 -24.24 -4.10
CA SER A 159 28.04 -25.15 -4.25
C SER A 159 26.75 -24.65 -3.58
N ARG A 160 26.84 -23.66 -2.70
CA ARG A 160 25.67 -23.04 -2.07
C ARG A 160 24.89 -22.15 -3.02
N LEU A 161 25.53 -21.66 -4.10
CA LEU A 161 24.87 -20.87 -5.14
C LEU A 161 24.05 -21.76 -6.09
N PRO A 162 22.90 -21.29 -6.59
CA PRO A 162 22.14 -21.97 -7.64
C PRO A 162 23.00 -22.20 -8.88
N GLU A 163 22.82 -23.35 -9.52
CA GLU A 163 23.62 -23.72 -10.71
C GLU A 163 23.59 -22.67 -11.82
N PRO A 164 22.44 -22.09 -12.21
CA PRO A 164 22.41 -21.03 -13.24
C PRO A 164 23.24 -19.78 -12.86
N VAL A 165 23.33 -19.49 -11.55
CA VAL A 165 24.15 -18.36 -11.05
C VAL A 165 25.64 -18.68 -11.19
N ARG A 166 26.06 -19.89 -10.83
CA ARG A 166 27.46 -20.35 -10.99
C ARG A 166 27.90 -20.35 -12.46
N GLU A 167 27.04 -20.84 -13.36
CA GLU A 167 27.28 -20.80 -14.81
C GLU A 167 27.42 -19.37 -15.32
N PHE A 168 26.57 -18.46 -14.85
CA PHE A 168 26.68 -17.04 -15.19
C PHE A 168 28.00 -16.46 -14.69
N MET A 169 28.38 -16.70 -13.42
CA MET A 169 29.64 -16.23 -12.85
C MET A 169 30.84 -16.73 -13.65
N ALA A 170 30.85 -18.02 -13.97
CA ALA A 170 31.91 -18.62 -14.80
C ALA A 170 32.01 -17.95 -16.20
N ARG A 171 30.86 -17.78 -16.88
CA ARG A 171 30.78 -17.15 -18.20
C ARG A 171 31.26 -15.69 -18.18
N LYS A 172 30.92 -14.94 -17.12
CA LYS A 172 31.30 -13.53 -16.95
C LYS A 172 32.64 -13.35 -16.24
N LYS A 173 33.33 -14.45 -15.92
CA LYS A 173 34.63 -14.46 -15.20
C LYS A 173 34.54 -13.78 -13.82
N VAL A 174 33.37 -13.78 -13.20
CA VAL A 174 33.18 -13.33 -11.80
C VAL A 174 33.81 -14.37 -10.90
N GLN A 175 34.79 -13.99 -10.07
CA GLN A 175 35.54 -14.91 -9.21
C GLN A 175 34.98 -14.96 -7.78
N ALA A 176 34.41 -13.85 -7.31
CA ALA A 176 33.88 -13.74 -5.96
C ALA A 176 32.69 -12.80 -5.87
N ALA A 177 31.84 -13.02 -4.88
CA ALA A 177 30.75 -12.13 -4.53
C ALA A 177 30.63 -12.00 -3.00
N VAL A 178 30.36 -10.77 -2.54
CA VAL A 178 30.02 -10.47 -1.12
C VAL A 178 28.57 -10.00 -1.11
N ILE A 179 27.75 -10.63 -0.30
CA ILE A 179 26.32 -10.34 -0.19
C ILE A 179 26.00 -9.97 1.27
N SER A 180 25.56 -8.73 1.46
CA SER A 180 25.18 -8.18 2.77
C SER A 180 23.69 -7.94 2.84
N PRO A 181 23.01 -8.33 3.96
CA PRO A 181 21.62 -8.07 4.15
C PRO A 181 21.39 -6.59 4.50
N LEU A 182 20.33 -6.01 3.94
CA LEU A 182 19.80 -4.71 4.32
C LEU A 182 18.90 -4.89 5.55
N VAL A 183 19.49 -4.84 6.75
CA VAL A 183 18.79 -5.13 8.00
C VAL A 183 18.46 -3.87 8.77
N LEU A 184 17.23 -3.80 9.28
CA LEU A 184 16.80 -2.79 10.22
C LEU A 184 16.10 -3.46 11.42
N GLY A 185 16.70 -3.37 12.59
CA GLY A 185 16.24 -4.14 13.76
C GLY A 185 16.29 -5.64 13.49
N ASN A 186 15.13 -6.32 13.57
CA ASN A 186 14.99 -7.76 13.31
C ASN A 186 14.42 -8.06 11.90
N ARG A 187 14.33 -7.05 11.02
CA ARG A 187 13.73 -7.23 9.69
C ARG A 187 14.77 -7.03 8.62
N THR A 188 14.86 -7.99 7.70
CA THR A 188 15.63 -7.85 6.46
C THR A 188 14.73 -7.20 5.40
N LEU A 189 15.19 -6.10 4.80
CA LEU A 189 14.46 -5.36 3.76
C LEU A 189 14.88 -5.80 2.35
N GLY A 190 16.06 -6.42 2.25
CA GLY A 190 16.66 -6.81 0.99
C GLY A 190 18.12 -7.20 1.17
N TRP A 191 18.88 -7.18 0.08
CA TRP A 191 20.28 -7.57 0.01
C TRP A 191 21.07 -6.64 -0.90
N MET A 192 22.29 -6.37 -0.53
CA MET A 192 23.28 -5.71 -1.39
C MET A 192 24.36 -6.74 -1.76
N ALA A 193 24.64 -6.86 -3.04
CA ALA A 193 25.62 -7.81 -3.56
C ALA A 193 26.70 -7.06 -4.33
N LEU A 194 27.96 -7.32 -3.99
CA LEU A 194 29.14 -6.86 -4.73
C LEU A 194 29.79 -8.07 -5.38
N SER A 195 30.22 -7.93 -6.63
CA SER A 195 30.92 -8.99 -7.34
C SER A 195 32.25 -8.48 -7.94
N SER A 196 33.24 -9.38 -8.02
CA SER A 196 34.55 -9.08 -8.57
C SER A 196 34.99 -10.13 -9.58
N THR A 197 35.77 -9.68 -10.58
CA THR A 197 36.49 -10.53 -11.51
C THR A 197 37.93 -10.83 -11.08
N HIS A 198 38.38 -10.24 -9.96
CA HIS A 198 39.68 -10.55 -9.35
C HIS A 198 39.63 -11.86 -8.58
N SER A 199 40.79 -12.50 -8.37
CA SER A 199 40.88 -13.78 -7.67
C SER A 199 40.27 -13.69 -6.27
N SER A 200 39.64 -14.78 -5.83
CA SER A 200 38.97 -14.84 -4.52
C SER A 200 39.90 -14.56 -3.34
N GLU A 201 41.18 -14.91 -3.44
CA GLU A 201 42.20 -14.72 -2.40
C GLU A 201 42.44 -13.23 -2.09
N CYS A 202 42.48 -12.37 -3.10
CA CYS A 202 42.71 -10.93 -2.92
C CYS A 202 41.39 -10.18 -2.54
N TRP A 203 40.22 -10.75 -2.89
CA TRP A 203 38.95 -10.04 -2.78
C TRP A 203 38.17 -10.39 -1.52
N THR A 204 38.54 -11.46 -0.82
CA THR A 204 37.93 -11.87 0.45
C THR A 204 38.54 -11.21 1.69
N GLU A 205 39.31 -10.13 1.50
CA GLU A 205 39.87 -9.38 2.62
C GLU A 205 38.75 -8.92 3.58
N TRP A 206 38.97 -9.14 4.88
CA TRP A 206 37.99 -8.89 5.93
C TRP A 206 37.41 -7.46 5.92
N TRP A 207 38.18 -6.47 5.51
CA TRP A 207 37.75 -5.08 5.48
C TRP A 207 36.65 -4.83 4.43
N ARG A 208 36.66 -5.53 3.29
CA ARG A 208 35.61 -5.43 2.27
C ARG A 208 34.26 -5.92 2.79
N VAL A 209 34.27 -7.00 3.57
CA VAL A 209 33.06 -7.53 4.23
C VAL A 209 32.50 -6.50 5.20
N VAL A 210 33.38 -5.95 6.05
CA VAL A 210 32.98 -4.95 7.06
C VAL A 210 32.47 -3.67 6.40
N LEU A 211 33.14 -3.21 5.34
CA LEU A 211 32.71 -2.04 4.56
C LEU A 211 31.33 -2.27 3.93
N THR A 212 31.14 -3.39 3.24
CA THR A 212 29.87 -3.74 2.62
C THR A 212 28.74 -3.83 3.64
N GLU A 213 29.03 -4.42 4.80
CA GLU A 213 28.06 -4.51 5.89
C GLU A 213 27.68 -3.12 6.46
N ALA A 214 28.67 -2.25 6.66
CA ALA A 214 28.44 -0.88 7.13
C ALA A 214 27.59 -0.09 6.15
N ILE A 215 27.89 -0.17 4.86
CA ILE A 215 27.14 0.46 3.78
C ILE A 215 25.71 -0.10 3.70
N ALA A 216 25.56 -1.44 3.76
CA ALA A 216 24.25 -2.08 3.73
C ALA A 216 23.35 -1.63 4.88
N ARG A 217 23.90 -1.42 6.08
CA ARG A 217 23.15 -0.86 7.22
C ARG A 217 22.66 0.57 6.96
N GLN A 218 23.51 1.44 6.42
CA GLN A 218 23.13 2.82 6.08
C GLN A 218 22.10 2.84 4.94
N ALA A 219 22.29 2.01 3.94
CA ALA A 219 21.35 1.81 2.84
C ALA A 219 19.97 1.32 3.34
N ALA A 220 19.95 0.37 4.29
CA ALA A 220 18.71 -0.10 4.91
C ALA A 220 17.98 1.01 5.66
N LEU A 221 18.70 1.85 6.39
CA LEU A 221 18.13 3.00 7.10
C LEU A 221 17.54 4.02 6.12
N ALA A 222 18.28 4.38 5.07
CA ALA A 222 17.81 5.29 4.02
C ALA A 222 16.54 4.78 3.33
N LEU A 223 16.52 3.48 2.96
CA LEU A 223 15.35 2.84 2.37
C LEU A 223 14.12 2.88 3.28
N HIS A 224 14.32 2.61 4.55
CA HIS A 224 13.23 2.65 5.54
C HIS A 224 12.67 4.06 5.73
N GLN A 225 13.55 5.05 5.88
CA GLN A 225 13.14 6.46 6.02
C GLN A 225 12.37 6.95 4.79
N SER A 226 12.83 6.59 3.59
CA SER A 226 12.12 6.92 2.35
C SER A 226 10.72 6.31 2.31
N ARG A 227 10.58 5.01 2.66
CA ARG A 227 9.27 4.34 2.72
C ARG A 227 8.32 5.00 3.72
N LEU A 228 8.81 5.34 4.92
CA LEU A 228 8.01 6.04 5.94
C LEU A 228 7.57 7.43 5.46
N THR A 229 8.45 8.16 4.81
CA THR A 229 8.14 9.50 4.29
C THR A 229 7.07 9.43 3.20
N GLU A 230 7.18 8.47 2.29
CA GLU A 230 6.17 8.29 1.24
C GLU A 230 4.81 7.82 1.81
N GLN A 231 4.81 6.91 2.79
CA GLN A 231 3.58 6.51 3.48
C GLN A 231 2.90 7.71 4.15
N ARG A 232 3.64 8.52 4.91
CA ARG A 232 3.11 9.75 5.54
C ARG A 232 2.54 10.71 4.51
N ARG A 233 3.25 10.91 3.39
CA ARG A 233 2.80 11.79 2.31
C ARG A 233 1.50 11.31 1.66
N LEU A 234 1.34 10.00 1.48
CA LEU A 234 0.10 9.41 0.97
C LEU A 234 -1.06 9.57 1.97
N GLU A 235 -0.81 9.34 3.26
CA GLU A 235 -1.80 9.54 4.32
C GLU A 235 -2.24 11.01 4.43
N GLU A 236 -1.29 11.95 4.40
CA GLU A 236 -1.58 13.39 4.41
C GLU A 236 -2.41 13.82 3.20
N ARG A 237 -2.06 13.34 2.00
CA ARG A 237 -2.86 13.59 0.78
C ARG A 237 -4.27 13.05 0.92
N ARG A 238 -4.40 11.81 1.41
CA ARG A 238 -5.72 11.20 1.63
C ARG A 238 -6.54 12.01 2.64
N LYS A 239 -5.93 12.43 3.73
CA LYS A 239 -6.56 13.29 4.75
C LYS A 239 -7.01 14.62 4.16
N THR A 240 -6.14 15.32 3.43
CA THR A 240 -6.46 16.60 2.78
C THR A 240 -7.65 16.47 1.83
N ILE A 241 -7.72 15.41 1.02
CA ILE A 241 -8.85 15.16 0.12
C ILE A 241 -10.14 14.94 0.90
N LEU A 242 -10.08 14.18 2.00
CA LEU A 242 -11.26 13.93 2.86
C LEU A 242 -11.73 15.21 3.56
N ASP A 243 -10.82 16.02 4.09
CA ASP A 243 -11.13 17.29 4.76
C ASP A 243 -11.76 18.29 3.79
N GLU A 244 -11.21 18.42 2.58
CA GLU A 244 -11.78 19.27 1.53
C GLU A 244 -13.16 18.80 1.08
N ARG A 245 -13.33 17.49 0.91
CA ARG A 245 -14.64 16.90 0.58
C ARG A 245 -15.68 17.17 1.67
N ASN A 246 -15.29 17.06 2.93
CA ASN A 246 -16.16 17.36 4.07
C ASN A 246 -16.48 18.87 4.18
N ARG A 247 -15.52 19.73 3.84
CA ARG A 247 -15.73 21.19 3.76
C ARG A 247 -16.72 21.54 2.66
N LEU A 248 -16.50 21.05 1.45
CA LEU A 248 -17.40 21.25 0.31
C LEU A 248 -18.81 20.75 0.59
N ALA A 249 -18.95 19.58 1.22
CA ALA A 249 -20.24 19.05 1.61
C ALA A 249 -21.00 19.99 2.58
N ARG A 250 -20.32 20.61 3.53
CA ARG A 250 -20.92 21.60 4.43
C ARG A 250 -21.29 22.89 3.70
N ASP A 251 -20.36 23.44 2.92
CA ASP A 251 -20.58 24.69 2.18
C ASP A 251 -21.78 24.57 1.19
N ILE A 252 -21.86 23.43 0.47
CA ILE A 252 -22.97 23.13 -0.42
C ILE A 252 -24.27 22.97 0.36
N HIS A 253 -24.27 22.23 1.48
CA HIS A 253 -25.45 22.06 2.31
C HIS A 253 -25.99 23.39 2.81
N ASP A 254 -25.12 24.24 3.36
CA ASP A 254 -25.52 25.50 3.96
C ASP A 254 -26.07 26.48 2.92
N ASN A 255 -25.38 26.61 1.79
CA ASN A 255 -25.81 27.49 0.70
C ASN A 255 -27.12 27.02 0.02
N LEU A 256 -27.21 25.72 -0.31
CA LEU A 256 -28.41 25.17 -0.95
C LEU A 256 -29.61 25.13 0.01
N ALA A 257 -29.41 24.70 1.26
CA ALA A 257 -30.50 24.62 2.23
C ALA A 257 -31.08 26.01 2.54
N GLN A 258 -30.24 27.03 2.70
CA GLN A 258 -30.66 28.41 2.93
C GLN A 258 -31.34 29.00 1.69
N GLY A 259 -30.76 28.80 0.50
CA GLY A 259 -31.34 29.29 -0.76
C GLY A 259 -32.74 28.72 -1.04
N PHE A 260 -32.88 27.38 -0.92
CA PHE A 260 -34.19 26.75 -1.13
C PHE A 260 -35.20 27.12 -0.05
N ALA A 261 -34.77 27.28 1.20
CA ALA A 261 -35.67 27.73 2.28
C ALA A 261 -36.22 29.14 2.01
N ALA A 262 -35.37 30.04 1.55
CA ALA A 262 -35.80 31.41 1.16
C ALA A 262 -36.79 31.39 -0.03
N ILE A 263 -36.50 30.60 -1.08
CA ILE A 263 -37.42 30.43 -2.23
C ILE A 263 -38.77 29.89 -1.79
N LEU A 264 -38.77 28.83 -0.93
CA LEU A 264 -40.00 28.27 -0.41
C LEU A 264 -40.82 29.25 0.40
N MET A 265 -40.21 30.08 1.25
CA MET A 265 -40.91 31.11 2.00
C MET A 265 -41.59 32.14 1.08
N GLN A 266 -40.90 32.59 0.02
CA GLN A 266 -41.47 33.54 -0.96
C GLN A 266 -42.62 32.92 -1.76
N LEU A 267 -42.44 31.67 -2.23
CA LEU A 267 -43.49 30.96 -2.94
C LEU A 267 -44.74 30.73 -2.11
N GLN A 268 -44.56 30.38 -0.81
CA GLN A 268 -45.69 30.19 0.13
C GLN A 268 -46.39 31.49 0.46
N ALA A 269 -45.70 32.63 0.52
CA ALA A 269 -46.32 33.93 0.70
C ALA A 269 -47.13 34.29 -0.52
N ALA A 270 -46.57 34.16 -1.73
CA ALA A 270 -47.27 34.39 -2.99
C ALA A 270 -48.51 33.47 -3.18
N GLN A 271 -48.41 32.20 -2.75
CA GLN A 271 -49.54 31.25 -2.81
C GLN A 271 -50.71 31.72 -1.99
N ARG A 272 -50.48 32.24 -0.75
CA ARG A 272 -51.57 32.77 0.10
C ARG A 272 -52.26 33.95 -0.52
N GLU A 273 -51.54 34.86 -1.16
CA GLU A 273 -52.12 36.02 -1.84
C GLU A 273 -52.88 35.59 -3.10
N ALA A 274 -52.30 34.69 -3.92
CA ALA A 274 -52.92 34.23 -5.16
C ALA A 274 -54.18 33.38 -4.93
N PHE A 275 -54.27 32.65 -3.85
CA PHE A 275 -55.45 31.81 -3.52
C PHE A 275 -56.74 32.61 -3.49
N MET A 276 -56.70 33.85 -2.98
CA MET A 276 -57.85 34.74 -2.86
C MET A 276 -58.18 35.49 -4.15
N LEU A 277 -57.28 35.67 -5.08
CA LEU A 277 -57.38 36.54 -6.22
C LEU A 277 -57.43 35.83 -7.58
N ALA A 278 -56.70 34.72 -7.76
CA ALA A 278 -56.57 34.03 -9.03
C ALA A 278 -56.24 32.54 -8.87
N PRO A 279 -57.22 31.64 -8.80
CA PRO A 279 -57.02 30.20 -8.54
C PRO A 279 -56.09 29.51 -9.55
N ALA A 280 -56.08 29.93 -10.81
CA ALA A 280 -55.19 29.37 -11.83
C ALA A 280 -53.70 29.72 -11.58
N VAL A 281 -53.41 30.87 -10.95
CA VAL A 281 -52.06 31.27 -10.56
C VAL A 281 -51.65 30.51 -9.28
N ALA A 282 -52.57 30.32 -8.36
CA ALA A 282 -52.33 29.52 -7.13
C ALA A 282 -51.86 28.09 -7.46
N ALA A 283 -52.46 27.43 -8.46
CA ALA A 283 -52.07 26.09 -8.89
C ALA A 283 -50.65 26.05 -9.49
N LYS A 284 -50.22 27.08 -10.23
CA LYS A 284 -48.86 27.20 -10.79
C LYS A 284 -47.84 27.41 -9.64
N ILE A 285 -48.18 28.19 -8.61
CA ILE A 285 -47.34 28.43 -7.44
C ILE A 285 -47.24 27.16 -6.63
N GLU A 286 -48.28 26.38 -6.48
CA GLU A 286 -48.27 25.07 -5.78
C GLU A 286 -47.29 24.11 -6.47
N THR A 287 -47.29 24.03 -7.81
CA THR A 287 -46.33 23.25 -8.57
C THR A 287 -44.90 23.72 -8.34
N ALA A 288 -44.66 25.03 -8.27
CA ALA A 288 -43.33 25.58 -8.00
C ALA A 288 -42.84 25.29 -6.55
N VAL A 289 -43.76 25.34 -5.59
CA VAL A 289 -43.47 24.94 -4.18
C VAL A 289 -43.05 23.48 -4.09
N ASP A 290 -43.75 22.59 -4.76
CA ASP A 290 -43.47 21.16 -4.75
C ASP A 290 -42.15 20.86 -5.47
N LEU A 291 -41.88 21.56 -6.57
CA LEU A 291 -40.60 21.45 -7.27
C LEU A 291 -39.44 21.93 -6.41
N ALA A 292 -39.57 23.07 -5.73
CA ALA A 292 -38.55 23.60 -4.82
C ALA A 292 -38.28 22.65 -3.62
N ARG A 293 -39.34 22.05 -3.06
CA ARG A 293 -39.22 21.03 -1.98
C ARG A 293 -38.46 19.79 -2.49
N THR A 294 -38.81 19.32 -3.68
CA THR A 294 -38.16 18.16 -4.28
C THR A 294 -36.68 18.42 -4.49
N HIS A 295 -36.30 19.53 -5.10
CA HIS A 295 -34.89 19.86 -5.32
C HIS A 295 -34.10 20.13 -4.04
N MET A 296 -34.75 20.69 -3.00
CA MET A 296 -34.10 20.81 -1.68
C MET A 296 -33.77 19.44 -1.08
N ILE A 297 -34.66 18.48 -1.23
CA ILE A 297 -34.44 17.10 -0.76
C ILE A 297 -33.31 16.42 -1.56
N GLU A 298 -33.30 16.62 -2.90
CA GLU A 298 -32.26 16.09 -3.77
C GLU A 298 -30.90 16.70 -3.46
N ALA A 299 -30.84 18.00 -3.25
CA ALA A 299 -29.61 18.70 -2.88
C ALA A 299 -29.06 18.17 -1.55
N ARG A 300 -29.90 18.00 -0.52
CA ARG A 300 -29.51 17.39 0.75
C ARG A 300 -29.04 15.94 0.58
N ARG A 301 -29.66 15.18 -0.31
CA ARG A 301 -29.29 13.80 -0.62
C ARG A 301 -27.91 13.74 -1.31
N SER A 302 -27.69 14.58 -2.32
CA SER A 302 -26.42 14.67 -3.07
C SER A 302 -25.25 15.03 -2.14
N VAL A 303 -25.46 15.95 -1.20
CA VAL A 303 -24.48 16.30 -0.17
C VAL A 303 -24.27 15.17 0.85
N GLY A 304 -25.35 14.45 1.21
CA GLY A 304 -25.27 13.28 2.10
C GLY A 304 -24.39 12.15 1.54
N THR A 305 -24.36 11.97 0.21
CA THR A 305 -23.49 10.99 -0.45
C THR A 305 -22.00 11.40 -0.45
N LEU A 306 -21.72 12.68 -0.22
CA LEU A 306 -20.35 13.19 -0.06
C LEU A 306 -19.79 12.95 1.36
N ARG A 307 -20.60 12.69 2.35
CA ARG A 307 -20.14 12.28 3.68
C ARG A 307 -19.96 10.76 3.71
N PRO A 308 -18.79 10.25 4.10
CA PRO A 308 -18.65 8.84 4.42
C PRO A 308 -19.49 8.57 5.68
N ASN A 309 -20.69 7.99 5.51
CA ASN A 309 -21.55 7.58 6.63
C ASN A 309 -21.15 6.24 7.23
N VAL A 310 -20.02 5.68 6.84
CA VAL A 310 -19.48 4.47 7.48
C VAL A 310 -18.42 4.96 8.46
N GLY A 311 -18.70 4.85 9.75
CA GLY A 311 -17.68 4.94 10.79
C GLY A 311 -16.61 3.90 10.47
N ASP A 312 -15.34 4.30 10.47
CA ASP A 312 -14.22 3.39 10.22
C ASP A 312 -14.37 2.15 11.13
N GLY A 313 -14.69 0.99 10.49
CA GLY A 313 -14.79 -0.30 11.16
C GLY A 313 -16.20 -0.76 11.60
N GLU A 314 -17.29 -0.07 11.24
CA GLU A 314 -18.64 -0.55 11.49
C GLU A 314 -19.02 -1.66 10.49
N ASP A 315 -19.41 -2.82 10.98
CA ASP A 315 -19.92 -3.95 10.21
C ASP A 315 -21.22 -3.57 9.46
N VAL A 316 -21.34 -3.99 8.19
CA VAL A 316 -22.51 -3.74 7.33
C VAL A 316 -23.81 -4.15 8.01
N ALA A 317 -23.82 -5.27 8.74
CA ALA A 317 -25.00 -5.72 9.50
C ALA A 317 -25.46 -4.70 10.55
N ARG A 318 -24.52 -4.07 11.26
CA ARG A 318 -24.83 -3.00 12.24
C ARG A 318 -25.31 -1.73 11.54
N ALA A 319 -24.64 -1.36 10.44
CA ALA A 319 -25.02 -0.19 9.67
C ALA A 319 -26.44 -0.31 9.09
N LEU A 320 -26.82 -1.49 8.57
CA LEU A 320 -28.16 -1.78 8.09
C LEU A 320 -29.22 -1.67 9.23
N LYS A 321 -28.95 -2.24 10.39
CA LYS A 321 -29.83 -2.11 11.57
C LYS A 321 -30.02 -0.64 11.94
N ARG A 322 -28.94 0.13 12.01
CA ARG A 322 -28.99 1.57 12.30
C ARG A 322 -29.81 2.37 11.27
N ILE A 323 -29.68 2.05 9.97
CA ILE A 323 -30.49 2.67 8.91
C ILE A 323 -31.99 2.37 9.14
N GLY A 324 -32.34 1.13 9.46
CA GLY A 324 -33.71 0.73 9.77
C GLY A 324 -34.26 1.43 10.99
N ASP A 325 -33.50 1.51 12.10
CA ASP A 325 -33.89 2.22 13.33
C ASP A 325 -34.12 3.73 13.09
N LEU A 326 -33.26 4.35 12.25
CA LEU A 326 -33.44 5.74 11.87
C LEU A 326 -34.72 5.94 11.02
N ALA A 327 -34.99 5.02 10.10
CA ALA A 327 -36.20 5.06 9.29
C ALA A 327 -37.44 4.90 10.18
N GLN A 328 -37.43 4.00 11.18
CA GLN A 328 -38.51 3.80 12.14
C GLN A 328 -38.87 5.06 12.94
N ARG A 329 -37.85 5.87 13.28
CA ARG A 329 -38.09 7.16 13.99
C ARG A 329 -38.83 8.19 13.15
N GLY A 330 -38.81 8.05 11.84
CA GLY A 330 -39.44 8.96 10.88
C GLY A 330 -40.87 8.57 10.48
N THR A 331 -41.41 7.45 11.00
CA THR A 331 -42.73 6.93 10.61
C THR A 331 -43.44 6.21 11.76
N THR A 332 -44.77 6.19 11.73
CA THR A 332 -45.60 5.38 12.60
C THR A 332 -45.85 3.96 12.06
N VAL A 333 -45.45 3.71 10.81
CA VAL A 333 -45.54 2.38 10.18
C VAL A 333 -44.47 1.47 10.80
N PRO A 334 -44.82 0.27 11.30
CA PRO A 334 -43.84 -0.65 11.85
C PRO A 334 -42.88 -1.14 10.78
N ILE A 335 -41.55 -1.04 11.06
CA ILE A 335 -40.47 -1.55 10.22
C ILE A 335 -39.88 -2.77 10.91
N GLU A 336 -40.05 -3.94 10.34
CA GLU A 336 -39.42 -5.17 10.81
C GLU A 336 -38.06 -5.35 10.19
N ILE A 337 -36.98 -5.43 11.03
CA ILE A 337 -35.60 -5.50 10.59
C ILE A 337 -35.02 -6.88 10.95
N LYS A 338 -34.66 -7.67 9.94
CA LYS A 338 -34.00 -8.96 10.09
C LYS A 338 -32.67 -8.92 9.37
N VAL A 339 -31.58 -8.81 10.10
CA VAL A 339 -30.24 -8.83 9.56
C VAL A 339 -29.47 -9.97 10.21
N GLU A 340 -29.11 -10.96 9.38
CA GLU A 340 -28.28 -12.09 9.76
C GLU A 340 -26.81 -11.67 9.89
N GLU A 341 -25.94 -12.61 10.25
CA GLU A 341 -24.49 -12.40 10.20
C GLU A 341 -24.04 -12.31 8.74
N LEU A 342 -23.37 -11.20 8.38
CA LEU A 342 -22.95 -10.92 7.02
C LEU A 342 -21.42 -11.04 6.89
N PRO A 343 -20.90 -11.46 5.75
CA PRO A 343 -19.47 -11.47 5.50
C PRO A 343 -18.94 -10.03 5.43
N ARG A 344 -17.60 -9.87 5.51
CA ARG A 344 -16.97 -8.58 5.26
C ARG A 344 -16.94 -8.31 3.77
N PHE A 345 -17.31 -7.10 3.40
CA PHE A 345 -17.26 -6.62 2.03
C PHE A 345 -16.14 -5.57 1.92
N GLY A 346 -15.66 -5.29 0.71
CA GLY A 346 -14.75 -4.16 0.49
C GLY A 346 -15.50 -2.82 0.63
N ASP A 347 -14.81 -1.77 1.08
CA ASP A 347 -15.37 -0.43 1.38
C ASP A 347 -16.25 0.15 0.26
N GLY A 348 -15.93 -0.16 -1.01
CA GLY A 348 -16.71 0.26 -2.17
C GLY A 348 -18.07 -0.44 -2.25
N VAL A 349 -18.10 -1.75 -2.00
CA VAL A 349 -19.29 -2.60 -2.04
C VAL A 349 -20.21 -2.25 -0.88
N GLU A 350 -19.68 -2.12 0.33
CA GLU A 350 -20.44 -1.74 1.53
C GLU A 350 -21.20 -0.44 1.34
N ARG A 351 -20.56 0.57 0.80
CA ARG A 351 -21.17 1.88 0.55
C ARG A 351 -22.36 1.81 -0.39
N GLU A 352 -22.26 1.03 -1.45
CA GLU A 352 -23.35 0.92 -2.42
C GLU A 352 -24.52 0.10 -1.87
N ILE A 353 -24.25 -0.97 -1.11
CA ILE A 353 -25.28 -1.76 -0.41
C ILE A 353 -26.08 -0.88 0.55
N LEU A 354 -25.38 -0.11 1.42
CA LEU A 354 -26.03 0.78 2.39
C LEU A 354 -26.81 1.90 1.71
N GLY A 355 -26.29 2.43 0.59
CA GLY A 355 -26.99 3.43 -0.20
C GLY A 355 -28.30 2.91 -0.81
N ILE A 356 -28.31 1.67 -1.32
CA ILE A 356 -29.52 1.02 -1.86
C ILE A 356 -30.53 0.74 -0.73
N ALA A 357 -30.08 0.22 0.43
CA ALA A 357 -30.93 -0.03 1.58
C ALA A 357 -31.64 1.25 2.06
N GLN A 358 -30.90 2.34 2.19
CA GLN A 358 -31.42 3.63 2.61
C GLN A 358 -32.44 4.20 1.63
N GLU A 359 -32.18 4.11 0.32
CA GLU A 359 -33.08 4.56 -0.71
C GLU A 359 -34.37 3.75 -0.75
N ALA A 360 -34.26 2.42 -0.69
CA ALA A 360 -35.42 1.53 -0.71
C ALA A 360 -36.32 1.76 0.54
N LEU A 361 -35.74 1.86 1.73
CA LEU A 361 -36.48 2.18 2.96
C LEU A 361 -37.13 3.56 2.91
N THR A 362 -36.43 4.56 2.39
CA THR A 362 -36.96 5.92 2.23
C THR A 362 -38.18 5.92 1.31
N ASN A 363 -38.10 5.19 0.19
CA ASN A 363 -39.19 5.06 -0.76
C ASN A 363 -40.39 4.32 -0.15
N ALA A 364 -40.15 3.25 0.59
CA ALA A 364 -41.20 2.53 1.32
C ALA A 364 -41.91 3.44 2.33
N VAL A 365 -41.18 4.17 3.18
CA VAL A 365 -41.77 5.06 4.20
C VAL A 365 -42.55 6.21 3.56
N ARG A 366 -42.06 6.82 2.47
CA ARG A 366 -42.69 8.03 1.90
C ARG A 366 -43.78 7.77 0.90
N HIS A 367 -43.69 6.69 0.12
CA HIS A 367 -44.48 6.54 -1.08
C HIS A 367 -45.44 5.35 -1.05
N SER A 368 -45.23 4.35 -0.17
CA SER A 368 -46.00 3.11 -0.19
C SER A 368 -47.41 3.25 0.37
N ARG A 369 -47.62 4.09 1.37
CA ARG A 369 -48.80 4.06 2.24
C ARG A 369 -49.03 2.67 2.87
N ALA A 370 -47.98 1.98 3.20
CA ALA A 370 -47.95 0.64 3.75
C ALA A 370 -48.45 0.63 5.19
N ARG A 371 -48.89 -0.55 5.63
CA ARG A 371 -49.18 -0.86 7.03
C ARG A 371 -47.98 -1.52 7.72
N ARG A 372 -47.08 -2.12 6.94
CA ARG A 372 -45.85 -2.76 7.40
C ARG A 372 -44.77 -2.63 6.34
N ILE A 373 -43.55 -2.45 6.80
CA ILE A 373 -42.33 -2.48 5.98
C ILE A 373 -41.39 -3.54 6.57
N THR A 374 -40.74 -4.33 5.74
CA THR A 374 -39.76 -5.33 6.18
C THR A 374 -38.42 -5.10 5.47
N MET A 375 -37.34 -5.19 6.22
CA MET A 375 -35.98 -5.23 5.66
C MET A 375 -35.32 -6.52 6.12
N HIS A 376 -34.86 -7.33 5.16
CA HIS A 376 -34.18 -8.58 5.42
C HIS A 376 -32.84 -8.62 4.70
N ALA A 377 -31.75 -8.93 5.41
CA ALA A 377 -30.42 -9.11 4.86
C ALA A 377 -29.87 -10.46 5.31
N SER A 378 -29.44 -11.28 4.37
CA SER A 378 -28.91 -12.63 4.61
C SER A 378 -27.70 -12.91 3.74
N THR A 379 -26.86 -13.84 4.19
CA THR A 379 -25.70 -14.32 3.45
C THR A 379 -26.12 -15.35 2.39
N VAL A 380 -25.59 -15.24 1.17
CA VAL A 380 -25.79 -16.18 0.08
C VAL A 380 -24.47 -16.90 -0.20
N ARG A 381 -24.47 -18.24 -0.25
CA ARG A 381 -23.28 -19.07 -0.53
C ARG A 381 -22.05 -18.71 0.30
N SER A 382 -22.23 -18.30 1.55
CA SER A 382 -21.18 -17.94 2.53
C SER A 382 -20.39 -16.67 2.24
N ILE A 383 -20.46 -16.08 1.05
CA ILE A 383 -19.66 -14.92 0.64
C ILE A 383 -20.47 -13.80 -0.04
N GLY A 384 -21.70 -14.11 -0.49
CA GLY A 384 -22.59 -13.16 -1.15
C GLY A 384 -23.60 -12.53 -0.18
N LEU A 385 -24.38 -11.58 -0.67
CA LEU A 385 -25.44 -10.88 0.05
C LEU A 385 -26.75 -10.94 -0.74
N ARG A 386 -27.85 -11.18 0.00
CA ARG A 386 -29.20 -10.87 -0.44
C ARG A 386 -29.82 -9.87 0.53
N LEU A 387 -30.17 -8.69 0.04
CA LEU A 387 -30.88 -7.65 0.78
C LEU A 387 -32.24 -7.47 0.13
N SER A 388 -33.31 -7.53 0.90
CA SER A 388 -34.66 -7.18 0.45
C SER A 388 -35.29 -6.13 1.34
N VAL A 389 -36.01 -5.18 0.74
CA VAL A 389 -36.87 -4.22 1.40
C VAL A 389 -38.24 -4.32 0.76
N ALA A 390 -39.23 -4.71 1.55
CA ALA A 390 -40.60 -4.92 1.08
C ALA A 390 -41.61 -4.09 1.88
N ASP A 391 -42.63 -3.57 1.23
CA ASP A 391 -43.78 -2.91 1.78
C ASP A 391 -45.08 -3.56 1.32
N ASP A 392 -46.13 -3.51 2.14
CA ASP A 392 -47.50 -3.99 1.85
C ASP A 392 -48.42 -2.86 1.35
N GLY A 393 -47.85 -1.83 0.70
CA GLY A 393 -48.57 -0.65 0.32
C GLY A 393 -49.27 -0.70 -1.03
N ARG A 394 -49.45 0.48 -1.64
CA ARG A 394 -50.20 0.63 -2.89
C ARG A 394 -49.49 0.10 -4.15
N GLY A 395 -48.19 -0.20 -4.07
CA GLY A 395 -47.36 -0.50 -5.21
C GLY A 395 -47.05 0.73 -6.10
N ILE A 396 -46.30 0.51 -7.19
CA ILE A 396 -45.93 1.55 -8.17
C ILE A 396 -46.85 1.42 -9.39
N PRO A 397 -47.58 2.48 -9.83
CA PRO A 397 -48.37 2.46 -11.05
C PRO A 397 -47.50 2.17 -12.27
N ARG A 398 -48.01 1.38 -13.24
CA ARG A 398 -47.27 0.99 -14.44
C ARG A 398 -46.75 2.17 -15.27
N GLU A 399 -47.42 3.30 -15.23
CA GLU A 399 -47.04 4.55 -15.93
C GLU A 399 -45.83 5.26 -15.28
N GLN A 400 -45.53 4.97 -14.03
CA GLN A 400 -44.45 5.58 -13.23
C GLN A 400 -43.28 4.62 -12.95
N SER A 401 -43.33 3.39 -13.45
CA SER A 401 -42.37 2.34 -13.11
C SER A 401 -40.96 2.55 -13.72
N SER A 402 -40.80 3.50 -14.65
CA SER A 402 -39.53 3.67 -15.40
C SER A 402 -38.83 5.03 -15.19
N SER A 403 -39.37 5.97 -14.41
CA SER A 403 -38.87 7.35 -14.45
C SER A 403 -38.53 8.02 -13.10
N GLY A 404 -38.44 7.27 -11.99
CA GLY A 404 -38.09 7.86 -10.70
C GLY A 404 -36.56 7.89 -10.49
N PHE A 405 -35.98 9.08 -10.24
CA PHE A 405 -34.54 9.24 -9.96
C PHE A 405 -33.99 8.26 -8.89
N GLY A 406 -34.77 7.90 -7.88
CA GLY A 406 -34.39 6.94 -6.85
C GLY A 406 -34.19 5.52 -7.38
N MET A 407 -35.02 5.07 -8.31
CA MET A 407 -34.91 3.75 -8.93
C MET A 407 -33.70 3.67 -9.86
N THR A 408 -33.48 4.71 -10.68
CA THR A 408 -32.29 4.84 -11.52
C THR A 408 -31.01 4.83 -10.69
N SER A 409 -30.97 5.60 -9.61
CA SER A 409 -29.82 5.64 -8.69
C SER A 409 -29.53 4.30 -8.04
N MET A 410 -30.56 3.53 -7.66
CA MET A 410 -30.37 2.18 -7.10
C MET A 410 -29.82 1.20 -8.15
N HIS A 411 -30.26 1.28 -9.40
CA HIS A 411 -29.71 0.47 -10.51
C HIS A 411 -28.25 0.80 -10.80
N GLU A 412 -27.91 2.08 -10.94
CA GLU A 412 -26.52 2.51 -11.14
C GLU A 412 -25.57 2.07 -10.02
N ARG A 413 -26.06 2.09 -8.77
CA ARG A 413 -25.30 1.61 -7.62
C ARG A 413 -25.08 0.10 -7.66
N ALA A 414 -26.12 -0.66 -8.03
CA ALA A 414 -26.02 -2.11 -8.16
C ALA A 414 -25.05 -2.51 -9.29
N GLU A 415 -25.16 -1.85 -10.46
CA GLU A 415 -24.25 -2.07 -11.59
C GLU A 415 -22.78 -1.79 -11.21
N ARG A 416 -22.53 -0.74 -10.44
CA ARG A 416 -21.17 -0.36 -10.03
C ARG A 416 -20.44 -1.44 -9.22
N ILE A 417 -21.19 -2.26 -8.49
CA ILE A 417 -20.65 -3.37 -7.70
C ILE A 417 -20.88 -4.74 -8.34
N GLY A 418 -21.42 -4.78 -9.57
CA GLY A 418 -21.74 -6.02 -10.25
C GLY A 418 -22.88 -6.83 -9.60
N ALA A 419 -23.79 -6.15 -8.88
CA ALA A 419 -24.95 -6.76 -8.24
C ALA A 419 -26.16 -6.77 -9.17
N SER A 420 -27.07 -7.72 -8.96
CA SER A 420 -28.38 -7.69 -9.58
C SER A 420 -29.39 -6.96 -8.66
N LEU A 421 -30.14 -6.00 -9.20
CA LEU A 421 -31.24 -5.33 -8.54
C LEU A 421 -32.56 -5.69 -9.22
N THR A 422 -33.52 -6.20 -8.44
CA THR A 422 -34.84 -6.54 -8.91
C THR A 422 -35.89 -5.77 -8.11
N ILE A 423 -36.81 -5.09 -8.79
CA ILE A 423 -37.91 -4.41 -8.16
C ILE A 423 -39.22 -5.09 -8.60
N VAL A 424 -39.89 -5.73 -7.64
CA VAL A 424 -41.16 -6.40 -7.86
C VAL A 424 -42.27 -5.53 -7.29
N THR A 425 -43.22 -5.12 -8.11
CA THR A 425 -44.34 -4.29 -7.65
C THR A 425 -45.61 -4.65 -8.39
N ALA A 426 -46.73 -4.60 -7.70
CA ALA A 426 -48.06 -4.73 -8.31
C ALA A 426 -49.04 -3.77 -7.62
N PRO A 427 -50.05 -3.24 -8.33
CA PRO A 427 -51.04 -2.37 -7.75
C PRO A 427 -51.75 -3.03 -6.56
N ARG A 428 -51.77 -2.36 -5.40
CA ARG A 428 -52.34 -2.82 -4.12
C ARG A 428 -51.65 -4.05 -3.51
N SER A 429 -50.48 -4.44 -3.98
CA SER A 429 -49.71 -5.59 -3.46
C SER A 429 -48.35 -5.17 -2.90
N GLY A 430 -48.12 -3.86 -2.84
CA GLY A 430 -46.83 -3.33 -2.33
C GLY A 430 -45.70 -3.36 -3.32
N THR A 431 -44.49 -3.13 -2.83
CA THR A 431 -43.23 -3.15 -3.60
C THR A 431 -42.16 -3.92 -2.81
N GLU A 432 -41.42 -4.77 -3.50
CA GLU A 432 -40.22 -5.40 -2.98
C GLU A 432 -39.02 -5.03 -3.83
N VAL A 433 -37.98 -4.50 -3.21
CA VAL A 433 -36.67 -4.22 -3.79
C VAL A 433 -35.71 -5.29 -3.30
N VAL A 434 -35.13 -6.06 -4.21
CA VAL A 434 -34.17 -7.13 -3.92
C VAL A 434 -32.85 -6.83 -4.57
N LEU A 435 -31.81 -6.74 -3.76
CA LEU A 435 -30.41 -6.68 -4.18
C LEU A 435 -29.77 -8.04 -3.94
N ALA A 436 -29.16 -8.63 -4.96
CA ALA A 436 -28.31 -9.81 -4.82
C ALA A 436 -26.92 -9.51 -5.34
N TRP A 437 -25.93 -9.70 -4.49
CA TRP A 437 -24.52 -9.50 -4.79
C TRP A 437 -23.73 -10.78 -4.50
N GLU A 438 -22.90 -11.19 -5.44
CA GLU A 438 -21.91 -12.25 -5.27
C GLU A 438 -20.56 -11.71 -5.76
N PRO A 439 -19.43 -11.97 -5.05
CA PRO A 439 -18.12 -11.59 -5.58
C PRO A 439 -17.92 -12.31 -6.91
N SER A 440 -17.49 -11.56 -7.94
CA SER A 440 -17.10 -12.15 -9.23
C SER A 440 -16.02 -13.19 -8.96
N ALA A 441 -16.28 -14.44 -9.29
CA ALA A 441 -15.27 -15.49 -9.24
C ALA A 441 -14.08 -15.01 -10.08
N LEU A 442 -12.86 -14.96 -9.50
CA LEU A 442 -11.63 -14.84 -10.26
C LEU A 442 -11.67 -15.86 -11.39
N PRO A 443 -11.27 -15.52 -12.61
CA PRO A 443 -11.29 -16.49 -13.70
C PRO A 443 -10.50 -17.72 -13.27
N THR A 444 -11.20 -18.84 -13.15
CA THR A 444 -10.63 -20.15 -12.88
C THR A 444 -9.53 -20.37 -13.91
N GLN A 445 -8.30 -20.54 -13.47
CA GLN A 445 -7.20 -20.98 -14.33
C GLN A 445 -7.67 -22.22 -15.05
N VAL A 446 -7.77 -22.11 -16.37
CA VAL A 446 -8.00 -23.24 -17.26
C VAL A 446 -6.77 -24.14 -17.12
N HIS A 447 -6.90 -25.23 -16.36
CA HIS A 447 -6.00 -26.36 -16.46
C HIS A 447 -6.15 -26.93 -17.89
N VAL A 448 -5.21 -26.58 -18.74
CA VAL A 448 -4.96 -27.31 -19.95
C VAL A 448 -4.22 -28.59 -19.55
N ALA A 449 -4.96 -29.67 -19.44
CA ALA A 449 -4.36 -30.99 -19.42
C ALA A 449 -3.92 -31.31 -20.86
N THR A 450 -2.64 -31.51 -21.08
CA THR A 450 -2.00 -32.46 -22.02
C THR A 450 -0.55 -32.64 -21.61
#